data_1a1a58d32985374d3f2fd0719749aa62
#
_entry.id   1a1a58d32985374d3f2fd0719749aa62
#
_cell.length_a   1.000
_cell.length_b   1.000
_cell.length_c   1.000
_cell.angle_alpha   90.00
_cell.angle_beta   90.00
_cell.angle_gamma   90.00
#
_symmetry.space_group_name_H-M   'P 1'
#
loop_
_entity.id
_entity.type
_entity.pdbx_description
1 polymer ?
#
loop_
_entity_poly.entity_id
_entity_poly.type
_entity_poly.pdbx_seq_one_letter_code
_entity_poly.pdbx_strand_id
1 'polypeptide(L)'
;MPREFTRAERVSDAVQQELAVLIRDNVRDPRVGMLSVTDVDISRDLAYAKIHISFVGDRSQDEIDQGIAALNGASGFLRKLLASSIKLRITPKLNFFYDESGRRGQHLSALIDLAVSKETSAAAESDGEES
;
A
#
# COMPACT_ATOMS: atom_id res chain seq x y z
N MET A 1 -16.88 21.45 -11.61
CA MET A 1 -16.48 21.05 -12.87
C MET A 1 -15.87 19.69 -12.84
N PRO A 2 -16.28 18.87 -13.68
CA PRO A 2 -15.78 17.53 -13.63
C PRO A 2 -14.34 17.52 -14.08
N ARG A 3 -13.57 16.85 -13.32
CA ARG A 3 -12.20 16.71 -13.62
C ARG A 3 -12.02 15.53 -14.55
N GLU A 4 -11.22 15.72 -15.55
CA GLU A 4 -10.92 14.62 -16.44
C GLU A 4 -9.81 13.81 -15.84
N PHE A 5 -9.99 12.51 -15.72
CA PHE A 5 -8.96 11.64 -15.24
C PHE A 5 -7.96 11.39 -16.34
N THR A 6 -6.69 11.38 -15.99
CA THR A 6 -5.65 11.00 -16.91
C THR A 6 -5.75 9.50 -17.19
N ARG A 7 -5.09 9.06 -18.24
CA ARG A 7 -5.03 7.65 -18.56
C ARG A 7 -4.41 6.84 -17.43
N ALA A 8 -3.35 7.38 -16.83
CA ALA A 8 -2.70 6.72 -15.71
C ALA A 8 -3.64 6.57 -14.52
N GLU A 9 -4.46 7.59 -14.27
CA GLU A 9 -5.43 7.53 -13.16
C GLU A 9 -6.48 6.46 -13.40
N ARG A 10 -6.96 6.33 -14.62
CA ARG A 10 -7.95 5.29 -14.96
C ARG A 10 -7.36 3.90 -14.81
N VAL A 11 -6.12 3.75 -15.26
CA VAL A 11 -5.43 2.48 -15.14
C VAL A 11 -5.18 2.17 -13.66
N SER A 12 -4.81 3.18 -12.87
CA SER A 12 -4.60 3.00 -11.43
C SER A 12 -5.83 2.46 -10.73
N ASP A 13 -7.01 3.02 -11.05
CA ASP A 13 -8.24 2.56 -10.43
C ASP A 13 -8.54 1.10 -10.80
N ALA A 14 -8.39 0.77 -12.07
CA ALA A 14 -8.63 -0.58 -12.53
C ALA A 14 -7.66 -1.57 -11.88
N VAL A 15 -6.40 -1.20 -11.81
CA VAL A 15 -5.36 -2.03 -11.19
C VAL A 15 -5.65 -2.22 -9.71
N GLN A 16 -6.04 -1.15 -9.02
CA GLN A 16 -6.33 -1.22 -7.59
C GLN A 16 -7.43 -2.22 -7.30
N GLN A 17 -8.52 -2.13 -8.02
CA GLN A 17 -9.65 -3.03 -7.81
C GLN A 17 -9.28 -4.47 -8.13
N GLU A 18 -8.62 -4.68 -9.23
CA GLU A 18 -8.29 -6.03 -9.66
C GLU A 18 -7.25 -6.67 -8.75
N LEU A 19 -6.23 -5.91 -8.35
CA LEU A 19 -5.20 -6.44 -7.46
C LEU A 19 -5.75 -6.88 -6.12
N ALA A 20 -6.69 -6.12 -5.57
CA ALA A 20 -7.30 -6.49 -4.29
C ALA A 20 -7.93 -7.88 -4.39
N VAL A 21 -8.62 -8.15 -5.49
CA VAL A 21 -9.25 -9.44 -5.72
C VAL A 21 -8.20 -10.53 -5.96
N LEU A 22 -7.21 -10.23 -6.78
CA LEU A 22 -6.18 -11.21 -7.13
C LEU A 22 -5.37 -11.64 -5.92
N ILE A 23 -5.03 -10.69 -5.06
CA ILE A 23 -4.28 -11.00 -3.84
C ILE A 23 -5.14 -11.85 -2.91
N ARG A 24 -6.39 -11.44 -2.70
CA ARG A 24 -7.30 -12.17 -1.83
C ARG A 24 -7.47 -13.62 -2.29
N ASP A 25 -7.61 -13.81 -3.59
CA ASP A 25 -7.97 -15.12 -4.12
C ASP A 25 -6.76 -16.02 -4.38
N ASN A 26 -5.57 -15.45 -4.57
CA ASN A 26 -4.43 -16.22 -5.06
C ASN A 26 -3.21 -16.24 -4.15
N VAL A 27 -3.07 -15.29 -3.24
CA VAL A 27 -1.91 -15.26 -2.36
C VAL A 27 -2.25 -15.99 -1.07
N ARG A 28 -1.54 -17.08 -0.81
CA ARG A 28 -1.81 -17.94 0.34
C ARG A 28 -0.73 -17.88 1.40
N ASP A 29 0.10 -16.88 1.36
CA ASP A 29 1.19 -16.76 2.31
C ASP A 29 0.64 -16.23 3.64
N PRO A 30 0.82 -16.94 4.75
CA PRO A 30 0.29 -16.48 6.04
C PRO A 30 0.89 -15.15 6.51
N ARG A 31 2.05 -14.77 6.00
CA ARG A 31 2.63 -13.46 6.35
C ARG A 31 1.82 -12.31 5.78
N VAL A 32 1.07 -12.55 4.72
CA VAL A 32 0.28 -11.52 4.06
C VAL A 32 -1.05 -11.29 4.79
N GLY A 33 -1.78 -12.35 5.07
CA GLY A 33 -3.06 -12.25 5.76
C GLY A 33 -4.05 -11.36 5.05
N MET A 34 -4.90 -10.68 5.82
CA MET A 34 -5.90 -9.78 5.25
C MET A 34 -5.33 -8.38 5.10
N LEU A 35 -5.63 -7.79 3.98
CA LEU A 35 -5.10 -6.46 3.68
C LEU A 35 -6.08 -5.68 2.79
N SER A 36 -5.80 -4.39 2.66
CA SER A 36 -6.46 -3.53 1.67
C SER A 36 -5.41 -2.92 0.77
N VAL A 37 -5.73 -2.81 -0.50
CA VAL A 37 -4.93 -2.00 -1.43
C VAL A 37 -5.47 -0.58 -1.31
N THR A 38 -4.70 0.29 -0.67
CA THR A 38 -5.19 1.63 -0.34
C THR A 38 -4.97 2.62 -1.46
N ASP A 39 -3.96 2.40 -2.27
CA ASP A 39 -3.67 3.31 -3.38
C ASP A 39 -2.76 2.63 -4.40
N VAL A 40 -2.86 3.05 -5.63
CA VAL A 40 -1.99 2.60 -6.71
C VAL A 40 -1.49 3.82 -7.46
N ASP A 41 -0.19 3.95 -7.56
CA ASP A 41 0.44 5.08 -8.21
C ASP A 41 1.23 4.56 -9.40
N ILE A 42 0.78 4.87 -10.60
CA ILE A 42 1.37 4.34 -11.83
C ILE A 42 2.18 5.42 -12.52
N SER A 43 3.37 5.07 -12.98
CA SER A 43 4.23 5.99 -13.70
C SER A 43 3.59 6.40 -15.03
N ARG A 44 4.02 7.53 -15.56
CA ARG A 44 3.44 8.08 -16.78
C ARG A 44 3.54 7.14 -17.97
N ASP A 45 4.64 6.41 -18.06
CA ASP A 45 4.85 5.46 -19.14
C ASP A 45 4.16 4.12 -18.88
N LEU A 46 3.45 4.00 -17.75
CA LEU A 46 2.73 2.81 -17.34
C LEU A 46 3.62 1.61 -17.08
N ALA A 47 4.91 1.83 -16.91
CA ALA A 47 5.87 0.74 -16.75
C ALA A 47 5.98 0.25 -15.30
N TYR A 48 5.69 1.12 -14.34
CA TYR A 48 5.85 0.81 -12.92
C TYR A 48 4.64 1.24 -12.13
N ALA A 49 4.28 0.44 -11.15
CA ALA A 49 3.17 0.75 -10.24
C ALA A 49 3.65 0.59 -8.80
N LYS A 50 3.39 1.61 -8.00
CA LYS A 50 3.60 1.54 -6.55
C LYS A 50 2.26 1.19 -5.93
N ILE A 51 2.23 0.06 -5.24
CA ILE A 51 1.01 -0.46 -4.66
C ILE A 51 1.09 -0.25 -3.15
N HIS A 52 0.21 0.57 -2.62
CA HIS A 52 0.19 0.87 -1.20
C HIS A 52 -0.79 -0.05 -0.49
N ILE A 53 -0.33 -0.68 0.56
CA ILE A 53 -1.05 -1.74 1.27
C ILE A 53 -1.20 -1.38 2.72
N SER A 54 -2.38 -1.63 3.26
CA SER A 54 -2.63 -1.56 4.70
C SER A 54 -3.08 -2.95 5.16
N PHE A 55 -2.53 -3.42 6.26
CA PHE A 55 -2.94 -4.72 6.81
C PHE A 55 -4.05 -4.56 7.84
N VAL A 56 -4.92 -5.55 7.90
CA VAL A 56 -5.98 -5.56 8.87
C VAL A 56 -5.44 -6.06 10.21
N GLY A 57 -5.78 -5.36 11.28
CA GLY A 57 -5.38 -5.73 12.62
C GLY A 57 -4.07 -5.09 13.04
N ASP A 58 -3.71 -5.32 14.28
CA ASP A 58 -2.46 -4.80 14.83
C ASP A 58 -1.31 -5.69 14.44
N ARG A 59 -0.29 -5.10 13.90
CA ARG A 59 0.91 -5.82 13.51
C ARG A 59 2.14 -5.10 13.99
N SER A 60 3.14 -5.85 14.39
CA SER A 60 4.44 -5.28 14.69
C SER A 60 5.11 -4.82 13.39
N GLN A 61 6.13 -4.01 13.52
CA GLN A 61 6.87 -3.56 12.35
C GLN A 61 7.49 -4.75 11.60
N ASP A 62 7.98 -5.75 12.34
CA ASP A 62 8.50 -6.97 11.72
C ASP A 62 7.46 -7.70 10.91
N GLU A 63 6.25 -7.80 11.43
CA GLU A 63 5.16 -8.47 10.73
C GLU A 63 4.76 -7.72 9.47
N ILE A 64 4.75 -6.39 9.54
CA ILE A 64 4.49 -5.56 8.38
C ILE A 64 5.56 -5.77 7.33
N ASP A 65 6.82 -5.73 7.74
CA ASP A 65 7.94 -5.90 6.81
C ASP A 65 7.92 -7.26 6.14
N GLN A 66 7.59 -8.30 6.89
CA GLN A 66 7.47 -9.66 6.34
C GLN A 66 6.32 -9.77 5.35
N GLY A 67 5.20 -9.14 5.65
CA GLY A 67 4.05 -9.12 4.75
C GLY A 67 4.37 -8.43 3.44
N ILE A 68 5.00 -7.28 3.52
CA ILE A 68 5.40 -6.53 2.33
C ILE A 68 6.44 -7.31 1.52
N ALA A 69 7.41 -7.92 2.20
CA ALA A 69 8.41 -8.75 1.51
C ALA A 69 7.76 -9.92 0.79
N ALA A 70 6.77 -10.54 1.40
CA ALA A 70 6.05 -11.65 0.77
C ALA A 70 5.29 -11.18 -0.47
N LEU A 71 4.65 -10.02 -0.40
CA LEU A 71 3.95 -9.47 -1.55
C LEU A 71 4.92 -9.15 -2.69
N ASN A 72 6.04 -8.54 -2.37
CA ASN A 72 7.06 -8.23 -3.38
C ASN A 72 7.65 -9.51 -3.97
N GLY A 73 7.78 -10.55 -3.18
CA GLY A 73 8.20 -11.85 -3.67
C GLY A 73 7.20 -12.46 -4.64
N ALA A 74 5.92 -12.13 -4.48
CA ALA A 74 4.85 -12.62 -5.36
C ALA A 74 4.53 -11.65 -6.49
N SER A 75 5.28 -10.55 -6.62
CA SER A 75 4.92 -9.48 -7.56
C SER A 75 4.90 -9.96 -9.01
N GLY A 76 5.84 -10.81 -9.40
CA GLY A 76 5.88 -11.34 -10.76
C GLY A 76 4.66 -12.21 -11.07
N PHE A 77 4.26 -13.04 -10.11
CA PHE A 77 3.08 -13.87 -10.22
C PHE A 77 1.82 -13.01 -10.33
N LEU A 78 1.71 -12.00 -9.47
CA LEU A 78 0.56 -11.09 -9.48
C LEU A 78 0.51 -10.28 -10.77
N ARG A 79 1.65 -9.87 -11.28
CA ARG A 79 1.72 -9.16 -12.54
C ARG A 79 1.18 -10.01 -13.69
N LYS A 80 1.53 -11.28 -13.69
CA LYS A 80 1.03 -12.22 -14.68
C LYS A 80 -0.48 -12.36 -14.61
N LEU A 81 -1.02 -12.51 -13.41
CA LEU A 81 -2.46 -12.61 -13.21
C LEU A 81 -3.15 -11.32 -13.65
N LEU A 82 -2.55 -10.18 -13.33
CA LEU A 82 -3.10 -8.90 -13.71
C LEU A 82 -3.16 -8.76 -15.23
N ALA A 83 -2.12 -9.19 -15.91
CA ALA A 83 -2.06 -9.14 -17.36
C ALA A 83 -3.16 -9.98 -18.00
N SER A 84 -3.56 -11.07 -17.34
CA SER A 84 -4.64 -11.92 -17.83
C SER A 84 -6.01 -11.37 -17.48
N SER A 85 -6.11 -10.64 -16.38
CA SER A 85 -7.39 -10.18 -15.84
C SER A 85 -7.90 -8.92 -16.52
N ILE A 86 -7.03 -7.97 -16.76
CA ILE A 86 -7.42 -6.75 -17.44
C ILE A 86 -6.49 -6.51 -18.62
N LYS A 87 -7.09 -6.01 -19.68
CA LYS A 87 -6.34 -5.77 -20.91
C LYS A 87 -5.70 -4.41 -20.83
N LEU A 88 -4.42 -4.40 -20.57
CA LEU A 88 -3.63 -3.19 -20.56
C LEU A 88 -2.64 -3.27 -21.69
N ARG A 89 -2.35 -2.12 -22.28
CA ARG A 89 -1.33 -2.05 -23.29
C ARG A 89 0.01 -2.49 -22.74
N ILE A 90 0.30 -2.03 -21.54
CA ILE A 90 1.49 -2.40 -20.81
C ILE A 90 1.06 -2.80 -19.43
N THR A 91 1.49 -3.95 -18.94
CA THR A 91 1.23 -4.35 -17.58
C THR A 91 2.40 -3.87 -16.72
N PRO A 92 2.15 -2.97 -15.76
CA PRO A 92 3.25 -2.39 -15.01
C PRO A 92 3.91 -3.40 -14.08
N LYS A 93 5.16 -3.15 -13.77
CA LYS A 93 5.86 -3.87 -12.72
C LYS A 93 5.29 -3.42 -11.39
N LEU A 94 5.04 -4.37 -10.51
CA LEU A 94 4.40 -4.09 -9.22
C LEU A 94 5.45 -4.02 -8.11
N ASN A 95 5.38 -2.96 -7.31
CA ASN A 95 6.17 -2.83 -6.09
C ASN A 95 5.22 -2.51 -4.97
N PHE A 96 5.30 -3.26 -3.90
CA PHE A 96 4.39 -3.11 -2.78
C PHE A 96 5.06 -2.34 -1.65
N PHE A 97 4.31 -1.41 -1.07
CA PHE A 97 4.75 -0.57 0.03
C PHE A 97 3.68 -0.53 1.10
N TYR A 98 4.10 -0.45 2.34
CA TYR A 98 3.15 -0.28 3.42
C TYR A 98 2.64 1.16 3.42
N ASP A 99 1.33 1.31 3.44
CA ASP A 99 0.71 2.63 3.49
C ASP A 99 0.64 3.08 4.94
N GLU A 100 1.48 4.00 5.30
CA GLU A 100 1.54 4.51 6.65
C GLU A 100 0.56 5.62 6.95
N SER A 101 -0.19 6.07 5.94
CA SER A 101 -1.04 7.25 6.13
C SER A 101 -2.08 7.04 7.22
N GLY A 102 -2.77 5.90 7.23
CA GLY A 102 -3.74 5.60 8.27
C GLY A 102 -3.09 5.49 9.64
N ARG A 103 -1.99 4.76 9.71
CA ARG A 103 -1.24 4.60 10.94
C ARG A 103 -0.61 5.91 11.37
N ARG A 104 -0.07 6.65 10.41
CA ARG A 104 0.50 7.95 10.67
C ARG A 104 -0.57 8.92 11.17
N GLY A 105 -1.78 8.84 10.62
CA GLY A 105 -2.88 9.66 11.08
C GLY A 105 -3.23 9.38 12.52
N GLN A 106 -3.29 8.10 12.89
CA GLN A 106 -3.53 7.73 14.27
C GLN A 106 -2.39 8.20 15.19
N HIS A 107 -1.18 8.05 14.71
CA HIS A 107 -0.02 8.49 15.47
C HIS A 107 -0.01 10.00 15.65
N LEU A 108 -0.35 10.74 14.62
CA LEU A 108 -0.47 12.19 14.70
C LEU A 108 -1.54 12.63 15.67
N SER A 109 -2.67 11.96 15.67
CA SER A 109 -3.73 12.24 16.63
C SER A 109 -3.22 12.05 18.05
N ALA A 110 -2.53 10.95 18.30
CA ALA A 110 -1.96 10.68 19.62
C ALA A 110 -0.92 11.73 19.99
N LEU A 111 -0.09 12.14 19.04
CA LEU A 111 0.90 13.19 19.29
C LEU A 111 0.26 14.52 19.58
N ILE A 112 -0.81 14.85 18.88
CA ILE A 112 -1.53 16.08 19.12
C ILE A 112 -2.12 16.07 20.54
N ASP A 113 -2.70 14.95 20.93
CA ASP A 113 -3.24 14.80 22.28
C ASP A 113 -2.14 14.95 23.32
N LEU A 114 -1.01 14.35 23.09
CA LEU A 114 0.12 14.48 24.01
C LEU A 114 0.66 15.90 24.05
N ALA A 115 0.75 16.55 22.91
CA ALA A 115 1.23 17.92 22.83
C ALA A 115 0.29 18.86 23.57
N VAL A 116 -1.01 18.60 23.49
CA VAL A 116 -1.98 19.40 24.21
C VAL A 116 -1.85 19.15 25.72
N SER A 117 -1.65 17.90 26.08
CA SER A 117 -1.56 17.59 27.50
C SER A 117 -0.17 17.83 28.03
N LYS A 118 0.90 17.69 27.29
CA LYS A 118 2.15 17.89 27.80
C LYS A 118 3.14 18.30 26.84
N GLU A 119 3.08 18.78 25.95
CA GLU A 119 4.06 19.30 25.17
C GLU A 119 5.07 18.44 24.81
N THR A 120 5.29 17.70 24.36
CA THR A 120 6.13 16.86 24.01
C THR A 120 6.90 16.72 23.22
N SER A 121 7.42 16.28 23.19
CA SER A 121 8.29 15.95 22.77
C SER A 121 8.41 14.92 22.04
N ALA A 122 8.20 14.32 22.16
CA ALA A 122 8.26 13.33 21.64
C ALA A 122 8.57 13.10 20.54
N ALA A 123 8.68 13.47 20.36
CA ALA A 123 8.83 13.26 19.32
C ALA A 123 9.78 12.59 19.08
N ALA A 124 10.26 12.58 19.47
CA ALA A 124 11.01 12.11 19.15
C ALA A 124 11.27 11.01 19.11
N GLU A 125 11.36 10.67 19.46
CA GLU A 125 11.66 9.81 19.34
C GLU A 125 11.51 9.00 18.71
N SER A 126 11.69 9.26 18.69
CA SER A 126 11.58 8.46 17.93
C SER A 126 11.72 7.94 17.39
N ASP A 127 11.92 8.17 17.49
CA ASP A 127 11.94 7.59 16.73
C ASP A 127 12.10 7.19 16.35
N GLY A 128 12.34 7.41 16.73
CA GLY A 128 12.43 7.08 16.09
C GLY A 128 12.45 6.86 15.78
N GLU A 129 12.72 7.16 15.95
CA GLU A 129 12.65 7.09 15.37
C GLU A 129 12.41 7.05 15.08
N GLU A 130 12.47 7.15 15.15
CA GLU A 130 12.32 7.25 14.61
C GLU A 130 12.22 7.17 14.48
N SER A 131 12.31 7.23 14.81
CA SER A 131 12.21 7.28 14.44
C SER A 131 12.30 7.31 14.26
#